data_cb8f55626339c82dab39abf4dabe0fef
#
_entry.id   cb8f55626339c82dab39abf4dabe0fef
#
_cell.length_a   1.000
_cell.length_b   1.000
_cell.length_c   1.000
_cell.angle_alpha   90.00
_cell.angle_beta   90.00
_cell.angle_gamma   90.00
#
_symmetry.space_group_name_H-M   'P 1'
#
loop_
_entity.id
_entity.type
_entity.pdbx_description
1 polymer ?
#
loop_
_entity_poly.entity_id
_entity_poly.type
_entity_poly.pdbx_seq_one_letter_code
_entity_poly.pdbx_strand_id
1 'polypeptide(L)'
;MGIQMKQYIVDAFTDKLFKGNQAAVCVMEKWIRKENGITMSFPAFSLKPVPVTDLMTKVFGAKPKEAFFDRDLLCVFDSVDAIKNMNPNENDLKELGGICIGVTAKGVDGFDCVSRVFAPQLNIYEDPVTGSTHCMIAPYWSSVLGKKNIKAFQASKREGVLLCEVNGESVSITGNAVLFSSCELNVIID
;
A
#
# COMPACT_ATOMS: atom_id res chain seq x y z
N MET A 1 22.84 4.59 33.34
CA MET A 1 22.08 3.33 33.55
C MET A 1 21.61 2.87 32.17
N GLY A 2 22.00 1.70 31.68
CA GLY A 2 21.58 1.19 30.35
C GLY A 2 20.17 0.62 30.41
N ILE A 3 19.34 0.94 29.46
CA ILE A 3 18.01 0.31 29.27
C ILE A 3 18.17 -0.74 28.17
N GLN A 4 17.76 -1.97 28.47
CA GLN A 4 17.74 -3.06 27.48
C GLN A 4 16.35 -3.09 26.85
N MET A 5 16.24 -2.93 25.52
CA MET A 5 15.00 -2.99 24.77
C MET A 5 15.05 -4.12 23.76
N LYS A 6 13.93 -4.81 23.58
CA LYS A 6 13.77 -5.79 22.50
C LYS A 6 13.26 -5.10 21.25
N GLN A 7 13.98 -5.25 20.15
CA GLN A 7 13.55 -4.83 18.83
C GLN A 7 13.14 -6.06 18.02
N TYR A 8 12.03 -5.94 17.33
CA TYR A 8 11.53 -6.94 16.39
C TYR A 8 11.51 -6.35 15.00
N ILE A 9 11.95 -7.10 14.00
CA ILE A 9 11.77 -6.76 12.60
C ILE A 9 10.67 -7.66 12.06
N VAL A 10 9.65 -7.06 11.49
CA VAL A 10 8.42 -7.72 11.05
C VAL A 10 8.20 -7.41 9.58
N ASP A 11 7.91 -8.40 8.77
CA ASP A 11 7.37 -8.19 7.43
C ASP A 11 5.84 -8.11 7.54
N ALA A 12 5.28 -6.90 7.35
CA ALA A 12 3.84 -6.66 7.41
C ALA A 12 3.15 -6.96 6.08
N PHE A 13 1.83 -7.25 6.12
CA PHE A 13 0.97 -7.57 4.97
C PHE A 13 1.36 -8.87 4.24
N THR A 14 1.98 -9.81 4.96
CA THR A 14 2.42 -11.10 4.43
C THR A 14 2.45 -12.17 5.51
N ASP A 15 2.38 -13.42 5.10
CA ASP A 15 2.64 -14.62 5.89
C ASP A 15 3.96 -15.30 5.52
N LYS A 16 4.74 -14.68 4.59
CA LYS A 16 6.00 -15.23 4.06
C LYS A 16 7.15 -14.27 4.33
N LEU A 17 8.30 -14.80 4.77
CA LEU A 17 9.52 -14.04 4.99
C LEU A 17 10.01 -13.33 3.70
N PHE A 18 10.59 -12.15 3.85
CA PHE A 18 11.12 -11.31 2.78
C PHE A 18 10.08 -10.80 1.77
N LYS A 19 8.79 -10.90 2.13
CA LYS A 19 7.66 -10.34 1.39
C LYS A 19 7.01 -9.23 2.21
N GLY A 20 6.04 -8.52 1.61
CA GLY A 20 5.34 -7.42 2.27
C GLY A 20 6.22 -6.20 2.55
N ASN A 21 5.83 -5.41 3.54
CA ASN A 21 6.54 -4.19 3.95
C ASN A 21 7.23 -4.41 5.30
N GLN A 22 8.56 -4.21 5.34
CA GLN A 22 9.35 -4.43 6.53
C GLN A 22 9.21 -3.27 7.51
N ALA A 23 8.97 -3.58 8.78
CA ALA A 23 8.90 -2.63 9.87
C ALA A 23 9.75 -3.06 11.07
N ALA A 24 10.45 -2.11 11.69
CA ALA A 24 11.10 -2.31 12.97
C ALA A 24 10.13 -1.91 14.09
N VAL A 25 9.88 -2.81 15.04
CA VAL A 25 8.96 -2.58 16.15
C VAL A 25 9.71 -2.73 17.48
N CYS A 26 9.73 -1.68 18.27
CA CYS A 26 10.22 -1.74 19.67
C CYS A 26 9.02 -1.89 20.60
N VAL A 27 8.95 -3.00 21.34
CA VAL A 27 7.82 -3.27 22.26
C VAL A 27 8.28 -3.02 23.70
N MET A 28 7.55 -2.16 24.40
CA MET A 28 7.92 -1.80 25.78
C MET A 28 7.30 -2.70 26.85
N GLU A 29 6.13 -3.33 26.69
CA GLU A 29 5.57 -4.17 27.78
C GLU A 29 4.70 -5.37 27.36
N LYS A 30 3.93 -5.37 26.29
CA LYS A 30 3.10 -6.52 25.86
C LYS A 30 2.84 -6.57 24.36
N TRP A 31 3.08 -7.73 23.77
CA TRP A 31 2.73 -8.04 22.39
C TRP A 31 1.30 -8.58 22.30
N ILE A 32 0.51 -8.03 21.36
CA ILE A 32 -0.83 -8.56 21.07
C ILE A 32 -0.72 -9.48 19.87
N ARG A 33 -0.82 -10.78 20.09
CA ARG A 33 -1.02 -11.75 18.99
C ARG A 33 -2.48 -11.72 18.58
N LYS A 34 -2.74 -11.46 17.29
CA LYS A 34 -4.05 -11.71 16.67
C LYS A 34 -3.90 -12.84 15.66
N GLU A 35 -4.67 -13.90 15.85
CA GLU A 35 -4.69 -15.09 14.99
C GLU A 35 -5.15 -14.77 13.54
N ASN A 36 -5.82 -13.62 13.33
CA ASN A 36 -6.45 -13.23 12.05
C ASN A 36 -5.82 -11.95 11.45
N GLY A 37 -4.54 -11.68 11.70
CA GLY A 37 -3.86 -10.49 11.21
C GLY A 37 -4.00 -9.27 12.13
N ILE A 38 -3.35 -8.17 11.73
CA ILE A 38 -3.38 -6.89 12.43
C ILE A 38 -4.29 -5.96 11.63
N THR A 39 -5.28 -5.37 12.28
CA THR A 39 -6.23 -4.44 11.66
C THR A 39 -5.99 -3.02 12.18
N MET A 40 -5.90 -2.07 11.25
CA MET A 40 -5.86 -0.64 11.54
C MET A 40 -6.98 0.05 10.77
N SER A 41 -7.60 1.06 11.39
CA SER A 41 -8.65 1.87 10.75
C SER A 41 -8.09 3.24 10.38
N PHE A 42 -8.40 3.68 9.17
CA PHE A 42 -7.96 4.96 8.60
C PHE A 42 -9.16 5.72 8.01
N PRO A 43 -9.08 7.04 7.89
CA PRO A 43 -10.04 7.79 7.09
C PRO A 43 -9.98 7.34 5.61
N ALA A 44 -11.15 7.18 4.98
CA ALA A 44 -11.21 7.02 3.54
C ALA A 44 -10.87 8.36 2.87
N PHE A 45 -10.04 8.31 1.82
CA PHE A 45 -9.78 9.51 1.03
C PHE A 45 -10.84 9.68 -0.05
N SER A 46 -11.11 10.94 -0.41
CA SER A 46 -12.09 11.24 -1.43
C SER A 46 -11.58 10.88 -2.83
N LEU A 47 -12.49 10.44 -3.68
CA LEU A 47 -12.22 10.13 -5.08
C LEU A 47 -12.66 11.31 -5.94
N LYS A 48 -11.85 12.38 -6.00
CA LYS A 48 -12.13 13.54 -6.86
C LYS A 48 -11.63 13.23 -8.26
N PRO A 49 -12.52 13.08 -9.26
CA PRO A 49 -12.11 12.79 -10.63
C PRO A 49 -11.23 13.91 -11.18
N VAL A 50 -10.17 13.54 -11.88
CA VAL A 50 -9.32 14.47 -12.62
C VAL A 50 -9.13 13.98 -14.05
N PRO A 51 -8.86 14.90 -15.02
CA PRO A 51 -8.63 14.49 -16.40
C PRO A 51 -7.42 13.56 -16.52
N VAL A 52 -7.54 12.51 -17.32
CA VAL A 52 -6.40 11.72 -17.75
C VAL A 52 -5.56 12.54 -18.74
N THR A 53 -4.30 12.77 -18.41
CA THR A 53 -3.39 13.61 -19.19
C THR A 53 -2.46 12.80 -20.10
N ASP A 54 -1.91 13.46 -21.11
CA ASP A 54 -0.86 12.87 -21.97
C ASP A 54 0.40 12.56 -21.15
N LEU A 55 0.69 13.37 -20.13
CA LEU A 55 1.79 13.12 -19.21
C LEU A 55 1.60 11.77 -18.48
N MET A 56 0.41 11.49 -17.94
CA MET A 56 0.12 10.19 -17.32
C MET A 56 0.37 9.05 -18.28
N THR A 57 -0.10 9.18 -19.53
CA THR A 57 0.09 8.17 -20.60
C THR A 57 1.58 7.96 -20.89
N LYS A 58 2.34 9.03 -21.01
CA LYS A 58 3.80 9.00 -21.23
C LYS A 58 4.52 8.30 -20.08
N VAL A 59 4.23 8.72 -18.84
CA VAL A 59 4.90 8.22 -17.63
C VAL A 59 4.66 6.74 -17.42
N PHE A 60 3.43 6.28 -17.59
CA PHE A 60 3.09 4.88 -17.35
C PHE A 60 3.30 3.96 -18.57
N GLY A 61 3.53 4.54 -19.76
CA GLY A 61 3.59 3.76 -21.01
C GLY A 61 2.25 3.15 -21.45
N ALA A 62 1.17 3.50 -20.75
CA ALA A 62 -0.19 3.08 -21.02
C ALA A 62 -1.17 4.17 -20.58
N LYS A 63 -2.28 4.33 -21.29
CA LYS A 63 -3.29 5.35 -20.96
C LYS A 63 -4.17 4.85 -19.81
N PRO A 64 -4.25 5.56 -18.67
CA PRO A 64 -5.24 5.26 -17.65
C PRO A 64 -6.67 5.40 -18.21
N LYS A 65 -7.58 4.58 -17.71
CA LYS A 65 -9.02 4.69 -17.99
C LYS A 65 -9.64 5.85 -17.22
N GLU A 66 -9.26 5.98 -15.96
CA GLU A 66 -9.75 6.99 -15.03
C GLU A 66 -8.60 7.46 -14.15
N ALA A 67 -8.71 8.68 -13.64
CA ALA A 67 -7.78 9.22 -12.65
C ALA A 67 -8.53 10.01 -11.57
N PHE A 68 -8.05 9.91 -10.33
CA PHE A 68 -8.60 10.59 -9.16
C PHE A 68 -7.47 11.21 -8.36
N PHE A 69 -7.77 12.32 -7.70
CA PHE A 69 -6.80 13.02 -6.89
C PHE A 69 -7.41 13.49 -5.57
N ASP A 70 -6.68 13.25 -4.48
CA ASP A 70 -6.89 13.88 -3.18
C ASP A 70 -5.51 14.16 -2.57
N ARG A 71 -5.10 13.41 -1.57
CA ARG A 71 -3.72 13.41 -1.07
C ARG A 71 -2.76 12.73 -2.04
N ASP A 72 -3.21 11.62 -2.61
CA ASP A 72 -2.49 10.79 -3.58
C ASP A 72 -3.14 10.92 -4.97
N LEU A 73 -2.39 10.64 -6.01
CA LEU A 73 -2.92 10.40 -7.35
C LEU A 73 -3.26 8.92 -7.50
N LEU A 74 -4.49 8.60 -7.91
CA LEU A 74 -4.91 7.24 -8.24
C LEU A 74 -5.23 7.15 -9.74
N CYS A 75 -4.54 6.27 -10.45
CA CYS A 75 -4.78 5.97 -11.86
C CYS A 75 -5.30 4.55 -12.04
N VAL A 76 -6.43 4.40 -12.73
CA VAL A 76 -7.09 3.12 -12.97
C VAL A 76 -6.80 2.65 -14.39
N PHE A 77 -6.44 1.38 -14.54
CA PHE A 77 -6.11 0.74 -15.82
C PHE A 77 -7.02 -0.46 -16.07
N ASP A 78 -7.15 -0.87 -17.33
CA ASP A 78 -7.98 -2.02 -17.73
C ASP A 78 -7.24 -3.36 -17.60
N SER A 79 -5.89 -3.36 -17.48
CA SER A 79 -5.07 -4.57 -17.54
C SER A 79 -4.15 -4.68 -16.31
N VAL A 80 -4.18 -5.87 -15.69
CA VAL A 80 -3.20 -6.25 -14.65
C VAL A 80 -1.78 -6.32 -15.23
N ASP A 81 -1.64 -6.76 -16.48
CA ASP A 81 -0.34 -6.84 -17.14
C ASP A 81 0.27 -5.45 -17.37
N ALA A 82 -0.56 -4.45 -17.70
CA ALA A 82 -0.10 -3.06 -17.77
C ALA A 82 0.47 -2.59 -16.43
N ILE A 83 -0.19 -2.93 -15.30
CA ILE A 83 0.29 -2.61 -13.96
C ILE A 83 1.62 -3.32 -13.65
N LYS A 84 1.69 -4.64 -13.88
CA LYS A 84 2.85 -5.45 -13.52
C LYS A 84 4.11 -5.10 -14.34
N ASN A 85 3.93 -4.81 -15.63
CA ASN A 85 5.03 -4.52 -16.56
C ASN A 85 5.44 -3.04 -16.59
N MET A 86 4.73 -2.18 -15.88
CA MET A 86 5.00 -0.75 -15.82
C MET A 86 6.36 -0.48 -15.16
N ASN A 87 7.17 0.37 -15.79
CA ASN A 87 8.48 0.78 -15.28
C ASN A 87 8.70 2.29 -15.52
N PRO A 88 7.96 3.15 -14.80
CA PRO A 88 8.01 4.58 -15.00
C PRO A 88 9.35 5.16 -14.54
N ASN A 89 9.80 6.23 -15.21
CA ASN A 89 10.97 6.98 -14.75
C ASN A 89 10.65 7.79 -13.48
N GLU A 90 11.55 7.80 -12.50
CA GLU A 90 11.33 8.46 -11.22
C GLU A 90 11.11 9.98 -11.35
N ASN A 91 11.86 10.65 -12.25
CA ASN A 91 11.72 12.08 -12.45
C ASN A 91 10.37 12.42 -13.09
N ASP A 92 9.94 11.63 -14.07
CA ASP A 92 8.63 11.81 -14.71
C ASP A 92 7.48 11.57 -13.71
N LEU A 93 7.63 10.60 -12.77
CA LEU A 93 6.67 10.39 -11.69
C LEU A 93 6.51 11.63 -10.79
N LYS A 94 7.59 12.34 -10.48
CA LYS A 94 7.55 13.56 -9.65
C LYS A 94 6.71 14.66 -10.27
N GLU A 95 6.58 14.71 -11.59
CA GLU A 95 5.78 15.69 -12.32
C GLU A 95 4.27 15.45 -12.20
N LEU A 96 3.83 14.23 -11.85
CA LEU A 96 2.41 13.88 -11.74
C LEU A 96 1.71 14.46 -10.49
N GLY A 97 2.49 14.81 -9.46
CA GLY A 97 1.96 15.31 -8.18
C GLY A 97 1.41 14.19 -7.26
N GLY A 98 0.90 14.62 -6.10
CA GLY A 98 0.49 13.71 -5.02
C GLY A 98 1.67 13.26 -4.15
N ILE A 99 1.37 12.82 -2.91
CA ILE A 99 2.39 12.24 -2.02
C ILE A 99 2.78 10.87 -2.53
N CYS A 100 1.77 10.04 -2.83
CA CYS A 100 1.91 8.76 -3.49
C CYS A 100 1.15 8.76 -4.81
N ILE A 101 1.56 7.86 -5.70
CA ILE A 101 0.92 7.61 -6.98
C ILE A 101 0.53 6.14 -7.01
N GLY A 102 -0.76 5.87 -6.83
CA GLY A 102 -1.34 4.54 -6.94
C GLY A 102 -1.76 4.24 -8.38
N VAL A 103 -1.38 3.08 -8.88
CA VAL A 103 -1.90 2.53 -10.13
C VAL A 103 -2.66 1.25 -9.79
N THR A 104 -3.84 1.04 -10.37
CA THR A 104 -4.69 -0.12 -10.04
C THR A 104 -5.46 -0.63 -11.25
N ALA A 105 -5.74 -1.93 -11.24
CA ALA A 105 -6.61 -2.61 -12.20
C ALA A 105 -7.50 -3.63 -11.48
N LYS A 106 -8.55 -4.10 -12.18
CA LYS A 106 -9.41 -5.18 -11.67
C LYS A 106 -8.55 -6.42 -11.43
N GLY A 107 -8.73 -7.04 -10.28
CA GLY A 107 -7.95 -8.21 -9.86
C GLY A 107 -8.27 -9.48 -10.63
N VAL A 108 -7.36 -10.42 -10.52
CA VAL A 108 -7.43 -11.80 -11.03
C VAL A 108 -7.03 -12.76 -9.90
N ASP A 109 -7.18 -14.05 -10.09
CA ASP A 109 -6.71 -15.10 -9.17
C ASP A 109 -7.24 -14.97 -7.73
N GLY A 110 -8.50 -14.55 -7.60
CA GLY A 110 -9.17 -14.41 -6.31
C GLY A 110 -8.89 -13.10 -5.56
N PHE A 111 -8.24 -12.13 -6.21
CA PHE A 111 -8.13 -10.76 -5.76
C PHE A 111 -9.17 -9.86 -6.44
N ASP A 112 -9.63 -8.84 -5.74
CA ASP A 112 -10.58 -7.86 -6.27
C ASP A 112 -9.90 -6.78 -7.10
N CYS A 113 -8.70 -6.41 -6.68
CA CYS A 113 -7.86 -5.47 -7.40
C CYS A 113 -6.38 -5.82 -7.26
N VAL A 114 -5.61 -5.37 -8.25
CA VAL A 114 -4.15 -5.36 -8.24
C VAL A 114 -3.70 -3.91 -8.27
N SER A 115 -2.64 -3.60 -7.54
CA SER A 115 -2.08 -2.25 -7.45
C SER A 115 -0.56 -2.26 -7.45
N ARG A 116 0.04 -1.12 -7.77
CA ARG A 116 1.40 -0.72 -7.40
C ARG A 116 1.37 0.71 -6.92
N VAL A 117 2.31 1.08 -6.06
CA VAL A 117 2.36 2.43 -5.50
C VAL A 117 3.78 2.98 -5.58
N PHE A 118 3.90 4.17 -6.16
CA PHE A 118 5.14 4.91 -6.26
C PHE A 118 5.08 6.13 -5.33
N ALA A 119 6.17 6.44 -4.63
CA ALA A 119 6.22 7.56 -3.70
C ALA A 119 7.48 8.42 -3.90
N PRO A 120 7.68 8.96 -5.12
CA PRO A 120 8.91 9.68 -5.48
C PRO A 120 9.11 10.97 -4.67
N GLN A 121 8.03 11.57 -4.17
CA GLN A 121 8.09 12.75 -3.28
C GLN A 121 8.68 12.42 -1.91
N LEU A 122 8.64 11.15 -1.52
CA LEU A 122 9.24 10.63 -0.28
C LEU A 122 10.63 10.00 -0.51
N ASN A 123 11.20 10.17 -1.71
CA ASN A 123 12.44 9.50 -2.15
C ASN A 123 12.35 7.97 -2.11
N ILE A 124 11.14 7.43 -2.32
CA ILE A 124 10.86 6.00 -2.45
C ILE A 124 10.34 5.78 -3.86
N TYR A 125 11.15 5.10 -4.69
CA TYR A 125 10.71 4.82 -6.07
C TYR A 125 9.41 4.03 -6.09
N GLU A 126 9.36 2.90 -5.41
CA GLU A 126 8.18 2.05 -5.27
C GLU A 126 8.04 1.56 -3.83
N ASP A 127 6.89 1.81 -3.21
CA ASP A 127 6.60 1.32 -1.86
C ASP A 127 6.16 -0.15 -1.92
N PRO A 128 6.76 -1.02 -1.12
CA PRO A 128 6.46 -2.46 -1.13
C PRO A 128 4.99 -2.79 -0.91
N VAL A 129 4.37 -2.22 0.13
CA VAL A 129 2.94 -2.35 0.43
C VAL A 129 2.45 -1.11 1.17
N THR A 130 1.48 -0.43 0.60
CA THR A 130 1.06 0.92 1.00
C THR A 130 -0.35 0.92 1.58
N GLY A 131 -0.47 0.93 2.90
CA GLY A 131 -1.77 1.02 3.57
C GLY A 131 -2.51 2.32 3.23
N SER A 132 -1.84 3.46 3.29
CA SER A 132 -2.47 4.78 3.11
C SER A 132 -3.09 4.97 1.73
N THR A 133 -2.43 4.57 0.64
CA THR A 133 -3.00 4.70 -0.71
C THR A 133 -4.18 3.74 -0.92
N HIS A 134 -4.25 2.62 -0.17
CA HIS A 134 -5.42 1.74 -0.17
C HIS A 134 -6.66 2.40 0.47
N CYS A 135 -6.52 3.52 1.17
CA CYS A 135 -7.63 4.37 1.58
C CYS A 135 -8.31 5.13 0.40
N MET A 136 -7.73 5.10 -0.81
CA MET A 136 -8.36 5.48 -2.09
C MET A 136 -8.74 4.26 -2.93
N ILE A 137 -7.82 3.30 -3.04
CA ILE A 137 -8.00 2.09 -3.89
C ILE A 137 -9.21 1.27 -3.44
N ALA A 138 -9.33 1.00 -2.14
CA ALA A 138 -10.42 0.17 -1.62
C ALA A 138 -11.80 0.84 -1.78
N PRO A 139 -12.03 2.13 -1.48
CA PRO A 139 -13.29 2.82 -1.79
C PRO A 139 -13.64 2.78 -3.28
N TYR A 140 -12.68 2.99 -4.18
CA TYR A 140 -12.92 2.89 -5.61
C TYR A 140 -13.46 1.51 -6.00
N TRP A 141 -12.73 0.44 -5.64
CA TRP A 141 -13.15 -0.92 -6.00
C TRP A 141 -14.39 -1.38 -5.24
N SER A 142 -14.61 -0.90 -4.02
CA SER A 142 -15.86 -1.12 -3.27
C SER A 142 -17.07 -0.60 -4.04
N SER A 143 -16.97 0.61 -4.59
CA SER A 143 -18.01 1.22 -5.42
C SER A 143 -18.23 0.46 -6.73
N VAL A 144 -17.15 0.13 -7.44
CA VAL A 144 -17.22 -0.57 -8.75
C VAL A 144 -17.78 -1.98 -8.62
N LEU A 145 -17.42 -2.70 -7.56
CA LEU A 145 -17.80 -4.10 -7.35
C LEU A 145 -19.09 -4.25 -6.51
N GLY A 146 -19.60 -3.16 -5.94
CA GLY A 146 -20.81 -3.17 -5.09
C GLY A 146 -20.63 -3.97 -3.80
N LYS A 147 -19.43 -4.02 -3.22
CA LYS A 147 -19.15 -4.75 -1.98
C LYS A 147 -18.19 -4.00 -1.05
N LYS A 148 -18.33 -4.20 0.26
CA LYS A 148 -17.51 -3.51 1.27
C LYS A 148 -16.12 -4.12 1.46
N ASN A 149 -16.01 -5.44 1.33
CA ASN A 149 -14.77 -6.17 1.59
C ASN A 149 -13.99 -6.32 0.30
N ILE A 150 -12.80 -5.72 0.25
CA ILE A 150 -11.90 -5.71 -0.89
C ILE A 150 -10.62 -6.44 -0.54
N LYS A 151 -10.34 -7.52 -1.25
CA LYS A 151 -9.07 -8.24 -1.18
C LYS A 151 -8.13 -7.70 -2.24
N ALA A 152 -7.19 -6.86 -1.81
CA ALA A 152 -6.23 -6.18 -2.67
C ALA A 152 -4.88 -6.92 -2.70
N PHE A 153 -4.25 -6.94 -3.87
CA PHE A 153 -2.88 -7.42 -4.06
C PHE A 153 -2.00 -6.27 -4.56
N GLN A 154 -0.99 -5.88 -3.79
CA GLN A 154 0.01 -4.93 -4.27
C GLN A 154 1.17 -5.69 -4.92
N ALA A 155 1.30 -5.54 -6.24
CA ALA A 155 2.22 -6.27 -7.10
C ALA A 155 3.60 -5.60 -7.21
N SER A 156 4.11 -5.08 -6.10
CA SER A 156 5.51 -4.63 -6.01
C SER A 156 6.48 -5.81 -6.10
N LYS A 157 7.78 -5.53 -6.16
CA LYS A 157 8.82 -6.58 -6.12
C LYS A 157 8.70 -7.50 -4.89
N ARG A 158 8.26 -6.97 -3.74
CA ARG A 158 8.10 -7.74 -2.49
C ARG A 158 6.72 -8.37 -2.36
N GLU A 159 5.74 -7.84 -3.07
CA GLU A 159 4.33 -8.24 -3.02
C GLU A 159 3.70 -8.11 -1.62
N GLY A 160 2.38 -8.00 -1.57
CA GLY A 160 1.64 -8.03 -0.33
C GLY A 160 0.13 -8.07 -0.52
N VAL A 161 -0.56 -8.56 0.49
CA VAL A 161 -2.02 -8.71 0.49
C VAL A 161 -2.63 -7.86 1.58
N LEU A 162 -3.62 -7.06 1.20
CA LEU A 162 -4.40 -6.24 2.11
C LEU A 162 -5.87 -6.67 2.05
N LEU A 163 -6.46 -6.91 3.21
CA LEU A 163 -7.89 -7.11 3.34
C LEU A 163 -8.50 -5.81 3.82
N CYS A 164 -9.22 -5.12 2.95
CA CYS A 164 -9.78 -3.81 3.22
C CYS A 164 -11.28 -3.93 3.42
N GLU A 165 -11.81 -3.31 4.48
CA GLU A 165 -13.24 -3.16 4.71
C GLU A 165 -13.61 -1.68 4.66
N VAL A 166 -14.47 -1.31 3.72
CA VAL A 166 -14.92 0.08 3.51
C VAL A 166 -16.20 0.33 4.30
N ASN A 167 -16.15 1.25 5.26
CA ASN A 167 -17.24 1.61 6.16
C ASN A 167 -17.51 3.12 6.11
N GLY A 168 -18.21 3.57 5.04
CA GLY A 168 -18.50 5.00 4.84
C GLY A 168 -17.19 5.81 4.71
N GLU A 169 -16.93 6.65 5.70
CA GLU A 169 -15.76 7.54 5.72
C GLU A 169 -14.48 6.90 6.27
N SER A 170 -14.49 5.58 6.50
CA SER A 170 -13.32 4.85 7.01
C SER A 170 -13.02 3.59 6.23
N VAL A 171 -11.75 3.21 6.23
CA VAL A 171 -11.25 1.95 5.69
C VAL A 171 -10.49 1.21 6.79
N SER A 172 -10.95 0.02 7.13
CA SER A 172 -10.20 -0.90 8.00
C SER A 172 -9.31 -1.78 7.13
N ILE A 173 -8.01 -1.72 7.36
CA ILE A 173 -7.01 -2.49 6.61
C ILE A 173 -6.43 -3.56 7.51
N THR A 174 -6.58 -4.80 7.11
CA THR A 174 -6.04 -5.97 7.80
C THR A 174 -4.93 -6.60 6.97
N GLY A 175 -3.78 -6.83 7.58
CA GLY A 175 -2.66 -7.55 6.98
C GLY A 175 -2.08 -8.58 7.93
N ASN A 176 -1.49 -9.63 7.37
CA ASN A 176 -0.68 -10.57 8.13
C ASN A 176 0.69 -9.95 8.42
N ALA A 177 1.36 -10.46 9.44
CA ALA A 177 2.71 -10.07 9.76
C ALA A 177 3.50 -11.28 10.25
N VAL A 178 4.74 -11.41 9.77
CA VAL A 178 5.65 -12.48 10.17
C VAL A 178 6.90 -11.89 10.85
N LEU A 179 7.28 -12.47 11.99
CA LEU A 179 8.49 -12.06 12.69
C LEU A 179 9.72 -12.47 11.88
N PHE A 180 10.48 -11.47 11.42
CA PHE A 180 11.70 -11.68 10.66
C PHE A 180 12.93 -11.87 11.58
N SER A 181 13.08 -11.03 12.61
CA SER A 181 14.19 -11.12 13.56
C SER A 181 13.82 -10.57 14.93
N SER A 182 14.59 -10.94 15.94
CA SER A 182 14.58 -10.29 17.24
C SER A 182 16.03 -9.98 17.67
N CYS A 183 16.24 -8.81 18.28
CA CYS A 183 17.54 -8.44 18.82
C CYS A 183 17.38 -7.72 20.16
N GLU A 184 18.46 -7.68 20.94
CA GLU A 184 18.56 -6.90 22.16
C GLU A 184 19.43 -5.67 21.91
N LEU A 185 18.92 -4.49 22.25
CA LEU A 185 19.65 -3.23 22.13
C LEU A 185 20.16 -2.79 23.50
N ASN A 186 21.45 -2.52 23.59
CA ASN A 186 22.05 -1.88 24.78
C ASN A 186 22.11 -0.37 24.49
N VAL A 187 21.23 0.40 25.12
CA VAL A 187 21.20 1.86 24.99
C VAL A 187 21.79 2.47 26.25
N ILE A 188 22.83 3.28 26.08
CA ILE A 188 23.38 4.11 27.16
C ILE A 188 22.61 5.43 27.11
N ILE A 189 21.95 5.77 28.19
CA ILE A 189 21.27 7.06 28.35
C ILE A 189 22.17 7.87 29.30
N ASP A 190 22.73 8.96 28.78
CA ASP A 190 23.52 9.95 29.55
C ASP A 190 22.62 10.86 30.40
#